data_d35b859ee690acca2726c53d7856ee95
#
_entry.id   d35b859ee690acca2726c53d7856ee95
#
_cell.length_a   1.000
_cell.length_b   1.000
_cell.length_c   1.000
_cell.angle_alpha   90.00
_cell.angle_beta   90.00
_cell.angle_gamma   90.00
#
_symmetry.space_group_name_H-M   'P 1'
#
loop_
_entity.id
_entity.type
_entity.pdbx_description
1 polymer ?
#
loop_
_entity_poly.entity_id
_entity_poly.type
_entity_poly.pdbx_seq_one_letter_code
_entity_poly.pdbx_strand_id
1 'polypeptide(L)'
;MSVKLLSESMDATITDDDQARIERILSFWFKEHELTAPQIDGRMDTWFGEDPVFDHEIEERFAPDVEDASRGVIDYWAHQPRGRLALIILLDQFRRNIYRGTAEAFAKDKVALKLCVEGAMEKKDKGLTPIQRVFFYMPLQHSESRKVQAKSVEVFQRLAKAVSPTYRETFETVAQFAELHHDIIQQFGRFPHRNKVLGRKNTPEEDEYLSGDSPSFGQGG
;
A
#
# COMPACT_ATOMS: atom_id res chain seq x y z
N MET A 1 21.95 20.42 -16.20
CA MET A 1 22.60 19.56 -15.18
C MET A 1 21.64 18.48 -14.59
N SER A 2 20.32 18.58 -14.73
CA SER A 2 19.36 17.63 -14.10
C SER A 2 19.15 16.29 -14.81
N VAL A 3 19.47 16.14 -16.08
CA VAL A 3 19.19 14.89 -16.84
C VAL A 3 20.22 13.80 -16.58
N LYS A 4 21.42 14.15 -16.15
CA LYS A 4 22.51 13.18 -15.91
C LYS A 4 22.33 12.42 -14.57
N LEU A 5 21.72 13.05 -13.57
CA LEU A 5 21.46 12.43 -12.26
C LEU A 5 20.34 11.38 -12.29
N LEU A 6 19.38 11.50 -13.21
CA LEU A 6 18.28 10.52 -13.37
C LEU A 6 18.69 9.25 -14.10
N SER A 7 19.79 9.29 -14.91
CA SER A 7 20.30 8.10 -15.60
C SER A 7 21.20 7.23 -14.73
N GLU A 8 21.85 7.81 -13.72
CA GLU A 8 22.79 7.06 -12.84
C GLU A 8 22.05 6.16 -11.81
N SER A 9 20.79 6.48 -11.45
CA SER A 9 20.01 5.63 -10.53
C SER A 9 19.40 4.39 -11.20
N MET A 10 19.30 4.34 -12.53
CA MET A 10 18.70 3.22 -13.26
C MET A 10 19.66 2.03 -13.49
N ASP A 11 20.98 2.24 -13.34
CA ASP A 11 22.02 1.22 -13.53
C ASP A 11 22.53 0.64 -12.20
N ALA A 12 22.03 1.09 -11.06
CA ALA A 12 22.46 0.59 -9.75
C ALA A 12 22.07 -0.89 -9.57
N THR A 13 23.07 -1.72 -9.30
CA THR A 13 22.85 -3.13 -8.97
C THR A 13 22.48 -3.26 -7.49
N ILE A 14 21.50 -4.09 -7.16
CA ILE A 14 21.13 -4.40 -5.78
C ILE A 14 22.34 -5.09 -5.11
N THR A 15 22.81 -4.52 -4.02
CA THR A 15 23.91 -5.02 -3.21
C THR A 15 23.42 -6.03 -2.16
N ASP A 16 24.35 -6.72 -1.48
CA ASP A 16 23.98 -7.62 -0.37
C ASP A 16 23.36 -6.83 0.79
N ASP A 17 23.78 -5.59 1.04
CA ASP A 17 23.17 -4.71 2.04
C ASP A 17 21.74 -4.32 1.66
N ASP A 18 21.50 -3.97 0.39
CA ASP A 18 20.14 -3.72 -0.11
C ASP A 18 19.25 -4.94 0.07
N GLN A 19 19.77 -6.13 -0.25
CA GLN A 19 19.02 -7.37 -0.09
C GLN A 19 18.66 -7.60 1.39
N ALA A 20 19.60 -7.35 2.32
CA ALA A 20 19.34 -7.46 3.75
C ALA A 20 18.28 -6.42 4.22
N ARG A 21 18.34 -5.18 3.71
CA ARG A 21 17.31 -4.15 4.00
C ARG A 21 15.94 -4.56 3.47
N ILE A 22 15.86 -5.03 2.23
CA ILE A 22 14.60 -5.52 1.62
C ILE A 22 14.00 -6.65 2.46
N GLU A 23 14.81 -7.66 2.82
CA GLU A 23 14.33 -8.79 3.61
C GLU A 23 13.92 -8.38 5.03
N ARG A 24 14.61 -7.44 5.65
CA ARG A 24 14.22 -6.87 6.95
C ARG A 24 12.83 -6.22 6.90
N ILE A 25 12.53 -5.44 5.87
CA ILE A 25 11.23 -4.79 5.66
C ILE A 25 10.15 -5.84 5.46
N LEU A 26 10.37 -6.78 4.54
CA LEU A 26 9.38 -7.81 4.21
C LEU A 26 9.15 -8.78 5.37
N SER A 27 10.22 -9.20 6.07
CA SER A 27 10.10 -10.08 7.24
C SER A 27 9.42 -9.39 8.42
N PHE A 28 9.60 -8.08 8.60
CA PHE A 28 8.85 -7.33 9.61
C PHE A 28 7.36 -7.30 9.28
N TRP A 29 7.01 -6.99 8.03
CA TRP A 29 5.62 -6.84 7.60
C TRP A 29 4.88 -8.17 7.55
N PHE A 30 5.47 -9.20 6.96
CA PHE A 30 4.84 -10.52 6.77
C PHE A 30 5.18 -11.53 7.87
N LYS A 31 6.24 -11.33 8.65
CA LYS A 31 6.88 -12.25 9.61
C LYS A 31 7.50 -13.46 8.92
N GLU A 32 6.78 -14.15 8.05
CA GLU A 32 7.23 -15.34 7.32
C GLU A 32 7.06 -15.14 5.80
N HIS A 33 7.82 -15.90 5.01
CA HIS A 33 7.72 -15.82 3.55
C HIS A 33 6.36 -16.31 3.03
N GLU A 34 5.86 -17.40 3.58
CA GLU A 34 4.54 -17.94 3.28
C GLU A 34 3.72 -18.01 4.57
N LEU A 35 2.52 -17.42 4.53
CA LEU A 35 1.59 -17.43 5.65
C LEU A 35 0.46 -18.40 5.37
N THR A 36 0.09 -19.18 6.36
CA THR A 36 -1.15 -19.96 6.36
C THR A 36 -2.36 -19.02 6.53
N ALA A 37 -3.57 -19.47 6.16
CA ALA A 37 -4.78 -18.67 6.32
C ALA A 37 -4.99 -18.17 7.76
N PRO A 38 -4.88 -19.01 8.83
CA PRO A 38 -4.98 -18.50 10.20
C PRO A 38 -3.91 -17.47 10.58
N GLN A 39 -2.69 -17.55 10.02
CA GLN A 39 -1.66 -16.54 10.25
C GLN A 39 -1.98 -15.23 9.55
N ILE A 40 -2.58 -15.25 8.36
CA ILE A 40 -3.07 -14.06 7.66
C ILE A 40 -4.19 -13.42 8.48
N ASP A 41 -5.19 -14.20 8.88
CA ASP A 41 -6.34 -13.71 9.65
C ASP A 41 -5.90 -13.08 10.97
N GLY A 42 -4.95 -13.70 11.68
CA GLY A 42 -4.38 -13.17 12.93
C GLY A 42 -3.54 -11.89 12.74
N ARG A 43 -3.27 -11.45 11.51
CA ARG A 43 -2.55 -10.22 11.22
C ARG A 43 -3.41 -9.10 10.65
N MET A 44 -4.68 -9.38 10.34
CA MET A 44 -5.58 -8.38 9.74
C MET A 44 -5.68 -7.11 10.59
N ASP A 45 -5.83 -7.26 11.90
CA ASP A 45 -5.87 -6.10 12.82
C ASP A 45 -4.54 -5.34 12.85
N THR A 46 -3.40 -6.05 12.78
CA THR A 46 -2.07 -5.41 12.72
C THR A 46 -1.88 -4.61 11.43
N TRP A 47 -2.34 -5.13 10.30
CA TRP A 47 -2.15 -4.48 9.01
C TRP A 47 -3.13 -3.33 8.74
N PHE A 48 -4.38 -3.47 9.23
CA PHE A 48 -5.48 -2.57 8.85
C PHE A 48 -6.10 -1.80 10.03
N GLY A 49 -5.70 -2.14 11.27
CA GLY A 49 -6.11 -1.45 12.47
C GLY A 49 -5.28 -0.21 12.79
N GLU A 50 -5.60 0.37 13.95
CA GLU A 50 -4.85 1.49 14.53
C GLU A 50 -4.16 1.00 15.80
N ASP A 51 -2.83 0.97 15.79
CA ASP A 51 -2.00 0.58 16.93
C ASP A 51 -0.81 1.55 17.05
N PRO A 52 -0.88 2.53 17.97
CA PRO A 52 0.20 3.50 18.18
C PRO A 52 1.54 2.87 18.54
N VAL A 53 1.53 1.70 19.20
CA VAL A 53 2.77 0.99 19.55
C VAL A 53 3.42 0.40 18.30
N PHE A 54 2.61 -0.19 17.43
CA PHE A 54 3.09 -0.72 16.16
C PHE A 54 3.53 0.41 15.20
N ASP A 55 2.79 1.53 15.18
CA ASP A 55 3.16 2.73 14.42
C ASP A 55 4.54 3.26 14.85
N HIS A 56 4.78 3.34 16.17
CA HIS A 56 6.06 3.78 16.72
C HIS A 56 7.20 2.79 16.42
N GLU A 57 6.94 1.47 16.50
CA GLU A 57 7.95 0.46 16.10
C GLU A 57 8.35 0.59 14.64
N ILE A 58 7.38 0.88 13.75
CA ILE A 58 7.68 1.13 12.33
C ILE A 58 8.55 2.38 12.17
N GLU A 59 8.22 3.46 12.86
CA GLU A 59 8.98 4.71 12.81
C GLU A 59 10.43 4.50 13.27
N GLU A 60 10.63 3.91 14.45
CA GLU A 60 11.96 3.68 15.02
C GLU A 60 12.84 2.82 14.10
N ARG A 61 12.26 1.82 13.46
CA ARG A 61 13.02 0.83 12.70
C ARG A 61 13.24 1.19 11.24
N PHE A 62 12.29 1.94 10.63
CA PHE A 62 12.23 2.08 9.18
C PHE A 62 12.10 3.53 8.69
N ALA A 63 12.09 4.55 9.56
CA ALA A 63 12.03 5.94 9.11
C ALA A 63 13.14 6.30 8.10
N PRO A 64 14.41 5.86 8.26
CA PRO A 64 15.44 6.10 7.25
C PRO A 64 15.14 5.44 5.90
N ASP A 65 14.60 4.21 5.88
CA ASP A 65 14.24 3.50 4.66
C ASP A 65 13.05 4.19 3.96
N VAL A 66 12.07 4.68 4.73
CA VAL A 66 10.93 5.47 4.21
C VAL A 66 11.39 6.78 3.59
N GLU A 67 12.36 7.45 4.20
CA GLU A 67 12.95 8.68 3.66
C GLU A 67 13.72 8.42 2.37
N ASP A 68 14.59 7.40 2.33
CA ASP A 68 15.32 6.99 1.13
C ASP A 68 14.36 6.68 -0.03
N ALA A 69 13.31 5.88 0.24
CA ALA A 69 12.28 5.57 -0.75
C ALA A 69 11.51 6.84 -1.20
N SER A 70 11.18 7.71 -0.25
CA SER A 70 10.46 8.97 -0.53
C SER A 70 11.25 9.93 -1.41
N ARG A 71 12.57 9.90 -1.33
CA ARG A 71 13.50 10.71 -2.15
C ARG A 71 13.92 10.04 -3.45
N GLY A 72 13.55 8.76 -3.64
CA GLY A 72 13.92 7.97 -4.81
C GLY A 72 15.37 7.45 -4.79
N VAL A 73 16.05 7.49 -3.64
CA VAL A 73 17.45 7.03 -3.50
C VAL A 73 17.59 5.55 -3.79
N ILE A 74 16.57 4.77 -3.45
CA ILE A 74 16.53 3.30 -3.60
C ILE A 74 15.54 2.81 -4.66
N ASP A 75 15.16 3.67 -5.63
CA ASP A 75 14.21 3.33 -6.70
C ASP A 75 14.65 2.12 -7.55
N TYR A 76 15.97 1.88 -7.65
CA TYR A 76 16.54 0.72 -8.36
C TYR A 76 16.13 -0.63 -7.76
N TRP A 77 15.68 -0.68 -6.49
CA TRP A 77 15.08 -1.90 -5.92
C TRP A 77 13.87 -2.39 -6.71
N ALA A 78 13.18 -1.51 -7.42
CA ALA A 78 12.02 -1.85 -8.24
C ALA A 78 12.34 -2.83 -9.39
N HIS A 79 13.61 -3.07 -9.72
CA HIS A 79 14.00 -4.03 -10.74
C HIS A 79 13.74 -5.49 -10.34
N GLN A 80 13.63 -5.78 -9.04
CA GLN A 80 13.31 -7.11 -8.51
C GLN A 80 11.91 -7.14 -7.89
N PRO A 81 11.16 -8.26 -7.97
CA PRO A 81 9.83 -8.40 -7.39
C PRO A 81 9.77 -8.03 -5.91
N ARG A 82 10.69 -8.55 -5.10
CA ARG A 82 10.73 -8.33 -3.65
C ARG A 82 11.16 -6.90 -3.30
N GLY A 83 12.14 -6.34 -4.02
CA GLY A 83 12.56 -4.96 -3.83
C GLY A 83 11.43 -3.97 -4.17
N ARG A 84 10.70 -4.21 -5.27
CA ARG A 84 9.52 -3.41 -5.64
C ARG A 84 8.42 -3.49 -4.58
N LEU A 85 8.16 -4.68 -4.03
CA LEU A 85 7.20 -4.85 -2.94
C LEU A 85 7.64 -4.10 -1.70
N ALA A 86 8.92 -4.14 -1.33
CA ALA A 86 9.45 -3.39 -0.20
C ALA A 86 9.26 -1.88 -0.40
N LEU A 87 9.54 -1.34 -1.59
CA LEU A 87 9.27 0.07 -1.92
C LEU A 87 7.79 0.43 -1.78
N ILE A 88 6.89 -0.42 -2.26
CA ILE A 88 5.44 -0.20 -2.12
C ILE A 88 5.05 -0.19 -0.63
N ILE A 89 5.56 -1.13 0.19
CA ILE A 89 5.27 -1.16 1.63
C ILE A 89 5.80 0.09 2.32
N LEU A 90 7.01 0.54 2.02
CA LEU A 90 7.57 1.77 2.58
C LEU A 90 6.71 3.00 2.23
N LEU A 91 6.33 3.15 0.96
CA LEU A 91 5.68 4.36 0.45
C LEU A 91 4.16 4.39 0.67
N ASP A 92 3.52 3.24 0.79
CA ASP A 92 2.07 3.12 0.93
C ASP A 92 1.66 2.71 2.35
N GLN A 93 2.28 1.70 2.96
CA GLN A 93 1.87 1.20 4.26
C GLN A 93 2.60 1.92 5.41
N PHE A 94 3.94 1.89 5.43
CA PHE A 94 4.71 2.49 6.53
C PHE A 94 4.48 4.00 6.66
N ARG A 95 4.29 4.72 5.55
CA ARG A 95 3.90 6.13 5.63
C ARG A 95 2.54 6.33 6.30
N ARG A 96 1.58 5.44 6.06
CA ARG A 96 0.28 5.51 6.75
C ARG A 96 0.38 5.27 8.26
N ASN A 97 1.31 4.43 8.69
CA ASN A 97 1.58 4.23 10.12
C ASN A 97 2.33 5.43 10.71
N ILE A 98 3.51 5.80 10.16
CA ILE A 98 4.38 6.84 10.70
C ILE A 98 3.70 8.22 10.71
N TYR A 99 2.96 8.55 9.66
CA TYR A 99 2.35 9.87 9.49
C TYR A 99 0.83 9.86 9.66
N ARG A 100 0.30 8.92 10.44
CA ARG A 100 -1.14 8.76 10.68
C ARG A 100 -1.78 10.08 11.09
N GLY A 101 -2.95 10.38 10.51
CA GLY A 101 -3.68 11.63 10.78
C GLY A 101 -3.06 12.89 10.17
N THR A 102 -2.09 12.77 9.27
CA THR A 102 -1.48 13.90 8.55
C THR A 102 -1.53 13.75 7.04
N ALA A 103 -1.33 14.83 6.29
CA ALA A 103 -1.25 14.81 4.83
C ALA A 103 -0.07 13.97 4.31
N GLU A 104 1.01 13.85 5.10
CA GLU A 104 2.21 13.08 4.75
C GLU A 104 1.92 11.58 4.59
N ALA A 105 0.89 11.05 5.28
CA ALA A 105 0.46 9.66 5.11
C ALA A 105 0.13 9.32 3.64
N PHE A 106 -0.33 10.28 2.86
CA PHE A 106 -0.79 10.13 1.47
C PHE A 106 0.15 10.73 0.43
N ALA A 107 1.20 11.43 0.86
CA ALA A 107 2.04 12.24 -0.03
C ALA A 107 2.75 11.42 -1.13
N LYS A 108 2.92 10.11 -0.93
CA LYS A 108 3.59 9.22 -1.90
C LYS A 108 2.66 8.21 -2.58
N ASP A 109 1.33 8.32 -2.41
CA ASP A 109 0.35 7.42 -3.03
C ASP A 109 0.54 7.31 -4.56
N LYS A 110 0.84 8.42 -5.24
CA LYS A 110 1.09 8.42 -6.69
C LYS A 110 2.35 7.64 -7.08
N VAL A 111 3.39 7.68 -6.27
CA VAL A 111 4.64 6.95 -6.50
C VAL A 111 4.41 5.46 -6.27
N ALA A 112 3.75 5.09 -5.16
CA ALA A 112 3.38 3.71 -4.87
C ALA A 112 2.47 3.12 -5.96
N LEU A 113 1.49 3.88 -6.44
CA LEU A 113 0.62 3.48 -7.55
C LEU A 113 1.42 3.25 -8.85
N LYS A 114 2.37 4.12 -9.18
CA LYS A 114 3.24 3.95 -10.34
C LYS A 114 4.05 2.65 -10.23
N LEU A 115 4.69 2.40 -9.09
CA LEU A 115 5.44 1.16 -8.83
C LEU A 115 4.57 -0.10 -9.01
N CYS A 116 3.33 -0.06 -8.48
CA CYS A 116 2.35 -1.13 -8.63
C CYS A 116 2.00 -1.38 -10.11
N VAL A 117 1.61 -0.33 -10.85
CA VAL A 117 1.14 -0.46 -12.23
C VAL A 117 2.27 -0.91 -13.16
N GLU A 118 3.44 -0.28 -13.10
CA GLU A 118 4.61 -0.66 -13.89
C GLU A 118 5.05 -2.09 -13.58
N GLY A 119 5.11 -2.45 -12.29
CA GLY A 119 5.48 -3.79 -11.88
C GLY A 119 4.48 -4.86 -12.34
N ALA A 120 3.19 -4.57 -12.38
CA ALA A 120 2.17 -5.46 -12.93
C ALA A 120 2.36 -5.66 -14.45
N MET A 121 2.66 -4.58 -15.20
CA MET A 121 2.96 -4.65 -16.63
C MET A 121 4.22 -5.49 -16.91
N GLU A 122 5.23 -5.37 -16.05
CA GLU A 122 6.47 -6.15 -16.09
C GLU A 122 6.34 -7.56 -15.49
N LYS A 123 5.15 -7.94 -15.00
CA LYS A 123 4.86 -9.25 -14.38
C LYS A 123 5.69 -9.52 -13.11
N LYS A 124 6.14 -8.48 -12.42
CA LYS A 124 6.89 -8.60 -11.16
C LYS A 124 6.05 -9.17 -10.01
N ASP A 125 4.72 -9.04 -10.08
CA ASP A 125 3.78 -9.66 -9.15
C ASP A 125 3.82 -11.19 -9.16
N LYS A 126 4.22 -11.81 -10.27
CA LYS A 126 4.20 -13.28 -10.42
C LYS A 126 5.20 -14.01 -9.52
N GLY A 127 6.28 -13.35 -9.10
CA GLY A 127 7.25 -13.88 -8.16
C GLY A 127 6.86 -13.75 -6.69
N LEU A 128 5.64 -13.25 -6.40
CA LEU A 128 5.17 -12.96 -5.05
C LEU A 128 4.12 -13.98 -4.60
N THR A 129 4.07 -14.25 -3.30
CA THR A 129 3.02 -15.09 -2.69
C THR A 129 1.65 -14.39 -2.76
N PRO A 130 0.53 -15.11 -2.60
CA PRO A 130 -0.80 -14.50 -2.70
C PRO A 130 -0.98 -13.29 -1.77
N ILE A 131 -0.57 -13.38 -0.50
CA ILE A 131 -0.70 -12.25 0.44
C ILE A 131 0.24 -11.09 0.09
N GLN A 132 1.43 -11.36 -0.41
CA GLN A 132 2.33 -10.33 -0.90
C GLN A 132 1.74 -9.57 -2.10
N ARG A 133 0.99 -10.25 -2.96
CA ARG A 133 0.26 -9.61 -4.07
C ARG A 133 -0.86 -8.70 -3.58
N VAL A 134 -1.52 -9.00 -2.46
CA VAL A 134 -2.49 -8.09 -1.84
C VAL A 134 -1.83 -6.74 -1.60
N PHE A 135 -0.69 -6.72 -0.90
CA PHE A 135 0.03 -5.46 -0.61
C PHE A 135 0.67 -4.83 -1.84
N PHE A 136 1.12 -5.63 -2.79
CA PHE A 136 1.62 -5.12 -4.08
C PHE A 136 0.55 -4.32 -4.83
N TYR A 137 -0.73 -4.75 -4.75
CA TYR A 137 -1.85 -4.10 -5.43
C TYR A 137 -2.61 -3.09 -4.56
N MET A 138 -2.29 -2.95 -3.27
CA MET A 138 -2.94 -2.02 -2.34
C MET A 138 -2.97 -0.56 -2.85
N PRO A 139 -1.93 -0.04 -3.52
CA PRO A 139 -1.97 1.32 -4.07
C PRO A 139 -3.10 1.59 -5.07
N LEU A 140 -3.67 0.54 -5.69
CA LEU A 140 -4.85 0.70 -6.55
C LEU A 140 -6.07 1.11 -5.73
N GLN A 141 -6.27 0.51 -4.53
CA GLN A 141 -7.38 0.84 -3.63
C GLN A 141 -7.27 2.28 -3.09
N HIS A 142 -6.05 2.78 -2.94
CA HIS A 142 -5.78 4.09 -2.35
C HIS A 142 -5.90 5.26 -3.35
N SER A 143 -6.11 4.96 -4.63
CA SER A 143 -6.21 5.97 -5.70
C SER A 143 -7.58 6.66 -5.72
N GLU A 144 -7.60 7.99 -5.85
CA GLU A 144 -8.84 8.77 -6.05
C GLU A 144 -9.26 8.82 -7.55
N SER A 145 -8.85 7.84 -8.37
CA SER A 145 -9.23 7.73 -9.77
C SER A 145 -10.29 6.65 -9.97
N ARG A 146 -11.49 7.01 -10.47
CA ARG A 146 -12.56 6.05 -10.80
C ARG A 146 -12.09 4.91 -11.70
N LYS A 147 -11.23 5.21 -12.69
CA LYS A 147 -10.68 4.20 -13.59
C LYS A 147 -9.74 3.23 -12.87
N VAL A 148 -8.91 3.73 -11.96
CA VAL A 148 -7.99 2.89 -11.18
C VAL A 148 -8.77 2.05 -10.18
N GLN A 149 -9.80 2.60 -9.54
CA GLN A 149 -10.68 1.88 -8.63
C GLN A 149 -11.41 0.71 -9.29
N ALA A 150 -11.97 0.93 -10.49
CA ALA A 150 -12.58 -0.17 -11.26
C ALA A 150 -11.56 -1.30 -11.53
N LYS A 151 -10.30 -0.92 -11.84
CA LYS A 151 -9.22 -1.91 -12.02
C LYS A 151 -8.82 -2.61 -10.73
N SER A 152 -8.87 -1.90 -9.60
CA SER A 152 -8.65 -2.46 -8.28
C SER A 152 -9.63 -3.62 -8.01
N VAL A 153 -10.92 -3.38 -8.15
CA VAL A 153 -11.97 -4.40 -7.96
C VAL A 153 -11.68 -5.65 -8.81
N GLU A 154 -11.40 -5.48 -10.12
CA GLU A 154 -11.07 -6.62 -11.00
C GLU A 154 -9.86 -7.42 -10.49
N VAL A 155 -8.82 -6.73 -10.02
CA VAL A 155 -7.58 -7.37 -9.56
C VAL A 155 -7.84 -8.16 -8.29
N PHE A 156 -8.49 -7.57 -7.29
CA PHE A 156 -8.73 -8.22 -6.00
C PHE A 156 -9.73 -9.38 -6.11
N GLN A 157 -10.80 -9.24 -6.91
CA GLN A 157 -11.71 -10.35 -7.23
C GLN A 157 -10.99 -11.51 -7.93
N ARG A 158 -10.03 -11.21 -8.84
CA ARG A 158 -9.22 -12.23 -9.50
C ARG A 158 -8.26 -12.91 -8.53
N LEU A 159 -7.65 -12.18 -7.60
CA LEU A 159 -6.82 -12.76 -6.54
C LEU A 159 -7.65 -13.72 -5.68
N ALA A 160 -8.84 -13.34 -5.23
CA ALA A 160 -9.73 -14.18 -4.43
C ALA A 160 -10.13 -15.47 -5.15
N LYS A 161 -10.34 -15.41 -6.47
CA LYS A 161 -10.65 -16.58 -7.29
C LYS A 161 -9.45 -17.50 -7.52
N ALA A 162 -8.23 -16.97 -7.48
CA ALA A 162 -7.01 -17.69 -7.82
C ALA A 162 -6.37 -18.44 -6.63
N VAL A 163 -6.73 -18.11 -5.39
CA VAL A 163 -6.20 -18.80 -4.20
C VAL A 163 -6.91 -20.13 -3.95
N SER A 164 -6.25 -21.01 -3.20
CA SER A 164 -6.86 -22.27 -2.78
C SER A 164 -8.10 -22.04 -1.89
N PRO A 165 -9.02 -23.01 -1.77
CA PRO A 165 -10.21 -22.85 -0.94
C PRO A 165 -9.92 -22.43 0.51
N THR A 166 -8.78 -22.84 1.06
CA THR A 166 -8.35 -22.52 2.44
C THR A 166 -8.17 -21.01 2.67
N TYR A 167 -7.78 -20.24 1.65
CA TYR A 167 -7.57 -18.81 1.74
C TYR A 167 -8.74 -17.98 1.22
N ARG A 168 -9.77 -18.62 0.68
CA ARG A 168 -10.82 -17.95 -0.09
C ARG A 168 -11.55 -16.90 0.71
N GLU A 169 -12.00 -17.22 1.91
CA GLU A 169 -12.75 -16.30 2.76
C GLU A 169 -11.97 -15.02 3.06
N THR A 170 -10.71 -15.15 3.47
CA THR A 170 -9.82 -14.00 3.72
C THR A 170 -9.65 -13.12 2.47
N PHE A 171 -9.44 -13.74 1.30
CA PHE A 171 -9.23 -12.98 0.06
C PHE A 171 -10.53 -12.39 -0.51
N GLU A 172 -11.68 -13.00 -0.26
CA GLU A 172 -12.99 -12.42 -0.56
C GLU A 172 -13.25 -11.19 0.32
N THR A 173 -12.90 -11.23 1.60
CA THR A 173 -12.94 -10.06 2.49
C THR A 173 -12.07 -8.91 1.95
N VAL A 174 -10.83 -9.21 1.54
CA VAL A 174 -9.95 -8.19 0.92
C VAL A 174 -10.55 -7.62 -0.38
N ALA A 175 -11.23 -8.45 -1.18
CA ALA A 175 -11.91 -7.99 -2.39
C ALA A 175 -13.12 -7.09 -2.07
N GLN A 176 -13.88 -7.38 -1.01
CA GLN A 176 -14.97 -6.52 -0.52
C GLN A 176 -14.46 -5.14 -0.10
N PHE A 177 -13.28 -5.04 0.52
CA PHE A 177 -12.66 -3.75 0.80
C PHE A 177 -12.32 -2.97 -0.47
N ALA A 178 -11.88 -3.65 -1.54
CA ALA A 178 -11.66 -2.99 -2.83
C ALA A 178 -12.97 -2.44 -3.43
N GLU A 179 -14.08 -3.17 -3.29
CA GLU A 179 -15.41 -2.71 -3.70
C GLU A 179 -15.86 -1.50 -2.87
N LEU A 180 -15.65 -1.51 -1.55
CA LEU A 180 -15.97 -0.39 -0.67
C LEU A 180 -15.20 0.89 -1.06
N HIS A 181 -13.88 0.79 -1.30
CA HIS A 181 -13.08 1.91 -1.78
C HIS A 181 -13.59 2.44 -3.13
N HIS A 182 -13.88 1.54 -4.05
CA HIS A 182 -14.46 1.88 -5.36
C HIS A 182 -15.77 2.65 -5.22
N ASP A 183 -16.70 2.19 -4.39
CA ASP A 183 -18.02 2.80 -4.23
C ASP A 183 -17.92 4.22 -3.66
N ILE A 184 -17.02 4.44 -2.68
CA ILE A 184 -16.73 5.78 -2.16
C ILE A 184 -16.22 6.69 -3.28
N ILE A 185 -15.30 6.22 -4.10
CA ILE A 185 -14.75 7.02 -5.20
C ILE A 185 -15.78 7.19 -6.34
N GLN A 186 -16.67 6.24 -6.58
CA GLN A 186 -17.79 6.45 -7.52
C GLN A 186 -18.73 7.54 -7.02
N GLN A 187 -19.05 7.56 -5.74
CA GLN A 187 -19.95 8.52 -5.14
C GLN A 187 -19.34 9.93 -5.08
N PHE A 188 -18.16 10.08 -4.46
CA PHE A 188 -17.58 11.38 -4.12
C PHE A 188 -16.44 11.82 -5.07
N GLY A 189 -15.87 10.92 -5.86
CA GLY A 189 -14.68 11.21 -6.69
C GLY A 189 -13.38 11.37 -5.90
N ARG A 190 -13.45 11.26 -4.58
CA ARG A 190 -12.35 11.36 -3.63
C ARG A 190 -12.70 10.63 -2.33
N PHE A 191 -11.72 10.47 -1.42
CA PHE A 191 -11.95 9.93 -0.09
C PHE A 191 -12.29 11.07 0.89
N PRO A 192 -13.54 11.21 1.38
CA PRO A 192 -13.93 12.29 2.28
C PRO A 192 -13.16 12.31 3.60
N HIS A 193 -12.83 11.14 4.18
CA HIS A 193 -12.04 11.04 5.42
C HIS A 193 -10.65 11.70 5.33
N ARG A 194 -10.10 11.91 4.12
CA ARG A 194 -8.82 12.61 3.90
C ARG A 194 -8.97 14.14 3.84
N ASN A 195 -10.20 14.66 3.73
CA ASN A 195 -10.41 16.09 3.44
C ASN A 195 -9.78 16.99 4.49
N LYS A 196 -10.01 16.69 5.78
CA LYS A 196 -9.48 17.49 6.89
C LYS A 196 -7.96 17.62 6.83
N VAL A 197 -7.24 16.51 6.74
CA VAL A 197 -5.78 16.49 6.74
C VAL A 197 -5.16 17.02 5.46
N LEU A 198 -5.90 16.96 4.33
CA LEU A 198 -5.48 17.52 3.04
C LEU A 198 -5.94 18.97 2.83
N GLY A 199 -6.54 19.61 3.84
CA GLY A 199 -7.05 20.99 3.75
C GLY A 199 -8.17 21.17 2.73
N ARG A 200 -8.94 20.14 2.42
CA ARG A 200 -10.07 20.17 1.49
C ARG A 200 -11.37 20.46 2.25
N LYS A 201 -12.20 21.32 1.69
CA LYS A 201 -13.57 21.55 2.23
C LYS A 201 -14.48 20.39 1.83
N ASN A 202 -15.30 19.94 2.77
CA ASN A 202 -16.34 18.96 2.49
C ASN A 202 -17.49 19.58 1.67
N THR A 203 -18.17 18.76 0.88
CA THR A 203 -19.51 19.07 0.39
C THR A 203 -20.57 18.71 1.46
N PRO A 204 -21.82 19.20 1.36
CA PRO A 204 -22.88 18.79 2.29
C PRO A 204 -23.08 17.27 2.34
N GLU A 205 -22.98 16.60 1.20
CA GLU A 205 -23.12 15.14 1.09
C GLU A 205 -21.93 14.40 1.76
N GLU A 206 -20.74 14.97 1.70
CA GLU A 206 -19.55 14.43 2.41
C GLU A 206 -19.67 14.66 3.92
N ASP A 207 -20.22 15.80 4.37
CA ASP A 207 -20.48 16.03 5.80
C ASP A 207 -21.52 15.04 6.34
N GLU A 208 -22.60 14.76 5.60
CA GLU A 208 -23.58 13.74 5.95
C GLU A 208 -22.93 12.35 6.03
N TYR A 209 -22.14 11.97 5.03
CA TYR A 209 -21.41 10.71 5.01
C TYR A 209 -20.45 10.56 6.20
N LEU A 210 -19.69 11.60 6.54
CA LEU A 210 -18.72 11.59 7.63
C LEU A 210 -19.36 11.64 9.02
N SER A 211 -20.64 12.09 9.13
CA SER A 211 -21.38 12.08 10.40
C SER A 211 -21.91 10.70 10.80
N GLY A 212 -21.91 9.73 9.89
CA GLY A 212 -22.30 8.34 10.12
C GLY A 212 -21.12 7.43 10.43
N ASP A 213 -21.36 6.11 10.39
CA ASP A 213 -20.33 5.07 10.56
C ASP A 213 -19.47 4.91 9.29
N SER A 214 -18.93 6.02 8.80
CA SER A 214 -18.09 5.99 7.59
C SER A 214 -16.70 5.40 7.88
N PRO A 215 -16.15 4.54 7.00
CA PRO A 215 -14.85 3.96 7.21
C PRO A 215 -13.74 5.01 7.07
N SER A 216 -12.85 5.10 8.05
CA SER A 216 -11.63 5.91 8.01
C SER A 216 -10.42 5.14 7.48
N PHE A 217 -10.55 3.82 7.35
CA PHE A 217 -9.47 2.90 6.94
C PHE A 217 -8.19 3.05 7.80
N GLY A 218 -8.36 3.23 9.13
CA GLY A 218 -7.26 3.42 10.04
C GLY A 218 -6.52 4.77 9.87
N GLN A 219 -7.16 5.76 9.25
CA GLN A 219 -6.60 7.10 8.99
C GLN A 219 -7.55 8.21 9.52
N GLY A 220 -8.42 7.85 10.45
CA GLY A 220 -9.28 8.80 11.16
C GLY A 220 -8.45 9.72 12.05
N GLY A 221 -8.67 11.04 11.98
CA GLY A 221 -8.05 12.04 12.84
C GLY A 221 -9.08 13.07 13.31
#